data_a7d180e1ce840ca6502ba01092d48c07
#
_entry.id   a7d180e1ce840ca6502ba01092d48c07
#
_cell.length_a   1.000
_cell.length_b   1.000
_cell.length_c   1.000
_cell.angle_alpha   90.00
_cell.angle_beta   90.00
_cell.angle_gamma   90.00
#
_symmetry.space_group_name_H-M   'P 1'
#
loop_
_entity.id
_entity.type
_entity.pdbx_description
1 polymer ?
#
loop_
_entity_poly.entity_id
_entity_poly.type
_entity_poly.pdbx_seq_one_letter_code
_entity_poly.pdbx_strand_id
1 'polypeptide(L)'
;MENSEFWTIRGNDSFDQEKFEDSLIAYNLALKIDPRNKYAMVGRGASLGALGKHEEALKVFEKTLKIDPTYDVALRNKGLSLTHLKRYSEAITVLNRALVLNPKDSRALYYKGIVYAKMGNNQKAVYFLSDNLR
;
A
#
# COMPACT_ATOMS: atom_id res chain seq x y z
N MET A 1 25.26 10.99 -11.46
CA MET A 1 25.08 11.10 -10.00
C MET A 1 23.73 10.53 -9.60
N GLU A 2 23.71 9.72 -8.58
CA GLU A 2 22.51 9.02 -8.14
C GLU A 2 21.58 9.98 -7.42
N ASN A 3 20.36 10.15 -7.94
CA ASN A 3 19.34 11.01 -7.34
C ASN A 3 18.26 10.19 -6.63
N SER A 4 17.24 10.86 -6.11
CA SER A 4 16.13 10.20 -5.41
C SER A 4 15.40 9.19 -6.29
N GLU A 5 15.17 9.54 -7.57
CA GLU A 5 14.52 8.63 -8.52
C GLU A 5 15.35 7.37 -8.75
N PHE A 6 16.66 7.50 -8.90
CA PHE A 6 17.56 6.37 -9.06
C PHE A 6 17.38 5.37 -7.91
N TRP A 7 17.39 5.85 -6.67
CA TRP A 7 17.25 4.97 -5.52
C TRP A 7 15.84 4.40 -5.36
N THR A 8 14.82 5.15 -5.79
CA THR A 8 13.44 4.64 -5.83
C THR A 8 13.34 3.44 -6.79
N ILE A 9 13.92 3.56 -7.99
CA ILE A 9 13.93 2.49 -8.98
C ILE A 9 14.69 1.27 -8.43
N ARG A 10 15.83 1.49 -7.79
CA ARG A 10 16.59 0.41 -7.17
C ARG A 10 15.80 -0.29 -6.07
N GLY A 11 15.06 0.49 -5.29
CA GLY A 11 14.16 -0.07 -4.29
C GLY A 11 13.06 -0.92 -4.92
N ASN A 12 12.48 -0.44 -6.00
CA ASN A 12 11.45 -1.18 -6.73
C ASN A 12 12.00 -2.51 -7.27
N ASP A 13 13.21 -2.48 -7.82
CA ASP A 13 13.85 -3.70 -8.34
C ASP A 13 14.09 -4.73 -7.23
N SER A 14 14.58 -4.28 -6.08
CA SER A 14 14.78 -5.15 -4.93
C SER A 14 13.46 -5.70 -4.40
N PHE A 15 12.43 -4.86 -4.34
CA PHE A 15 11.09 -5.26 -3.92
C PHE A 15 10.55 -6.37 -4.82
N ASP A 16 10.67 -6.20 -6.13
CA ASP A 16 10.18 -7.18 -7.10
C ASP A 16 10.90 -8.52 -6.98
N GLN A 17 12.13 -8.52 -6.50
CA GLN A 17 12.90 -9.72 -6.21
C GLN A 17 12.64 -10.26 -4.79
N GLU A 18 11.69 -9.65 -4.07
CA GLU A 18 11.35 -9.99 -2.68
C GLU A 18 12.52 -9.80 -1.71
N LYS A 19 13.45 -8.92 -2.06
CA LYS A 19 14.57 -8.52 -1.19
C LYS A 19 14.16 -7.28 -0.42
N PHE A 20 13.28 -7.47 0.58
CA PHE A 20 12.59 -6.36 1.26
C PHE A 20 13.53 -5.51 2.12
N GLU A 21 14.51 -6.11 2.78
CA GLU A 21 15.52 -5.35 3.53
C GLU A 21 16.35 -4.47 2.59
N ASP A 22 16.76 -5.01 1.44
CA ASP A 22 17.50 -4.24 0.43
C ASP A 22 16.65 -3.11 -0.13
N SER A 23 15.35 -3.37 -0.36
CA SER A 23 14.45 -2.33 -0.85
C SER A 23 14.32 -1.20 0.16
N LEU A 24 14.25 -1.50 1.47
CA LEU A 24 14.23 -0.48 2.52
C LEU A 24 15.46 0.40 2.48
N ILE A 25 16.64 -0.18 2.30
CA ILE A 25 17.89 0.59 2.21
C ILE A 25 17.80 1.58 1.05
N ALA A 26 17.37 1.11 -0.12
CA ALA A 26 17.28 1.95 -1.32
C ALA A 26 16.24 3.06 -1.15
N TYR A 27 15.05 2.73 -0.63
CA TYR A 27 14.00 3.74 -0.40
C TYR A 27 14.43 4.77 0.65
N ASN A 28 15.13 4.34 1.70
CA ASN A 28 15.65 5.26 2.70
C ASN A 28 16.68 6.22 2.11
N LEU A 29 17.53 5.76 1.20
CA LEU A 29 18.47 6.63 0.49
C LEU A 29 17.73 7.62 -0.40
N ALA A 30 16.68 7.17 -1.10
CA ALA A 30 15.84 8.05 -1.90
C ALA A 30 15.21 9.16 -1.05
N LEU A 31 14.70 8.80 0.13
CA LEU A 31 14.04 9.75 1.04
C LEU A 31 15.03 10.66 1.76
N LYS A 32 16.26 10.24 1.92
CA LYS A 32 17.32 11.11 2.44
C LYS A 32 17.63 12.24 1.46
N ILE A 33 17.58 11.95 0.16
CA ILE A 33 17.82 12.93 -0.89
C ILE A 33 16.58 13.82 -1.09
N ASP A 34 15.39 13.21 -1.18
CA ASP A 34 14.11 13.93 -1.32
C ASP A 34 13.10 13.38 -0.32
N PRO A 35 12.94 14.03 0.84
CA PRO A 35 12.02 13.55 1.89
C PRO A 35 10.55 13.57 1.48
N ARG A 36 10.19 14.23 0.38
CA ARG A 36 8.80 14.33 -0.09
C ARG A 36 8.53 13.42 -1.29
N ASN A 37 9.47 12.54 -1.62
CA ASN A 37 9.28 11.60 -2.72
C ASN A 37 8.21 10.55 -2.32
N LYS A 38 6.97 10.78 -2.76
CA LYS A 38 5.84 9.92 -2.38
C LYS A 38 5.98 8.50 -2.92
N TYR A 39 6.66 8.31 -4.02
CA TYR A 39 6.88 6.98 -4.61
C TYR A 39 7.79 6.14 -3.72
N ALA A 40 8.87 6.75 -3.26
CA ALA A 40 9.78 6.10 -2.31
C ALA A 40 9.11 5.85 -0.96
N MET A 41 8.26 6.77 -0.51
CA MET A 41 7.51 6.59 0.75
C MET A 41 6.59 5.37 0.67
N VAL A 42 5.81 5.26 -0.41
CA VAL A 42 4.92 4.11 -0.59
C VAL A 42 5.72 2.82 -0.72
N GLY A 43 6.82 2.85 -1.45
CA GLY A 43 7.72 1.69 -1.56
C GLY A 43 8.24 1.24 -0.20
N ARG A 44 8.66 2.21 0.62
CA ARG A 44 9.12 1.93 1.99
C ARG A 44 8.02 1.31 2.83
N GLY A 45 6.81 1.88 2.78
CA GLY A 45 5.67 1.32 3.51
C GLY A 45 5.33 -0.09 3.07
N ALA A 46 5.35 -0.35 1.75
CA ALA A 46 5.08 -1.67 1.20
C ALA A 46 6.15 -2.69 1.66
N SER A 47 7.41 -2.28 1.69
CA SER A 47 8.50 -3.14 2.17
C SER A 47 8.36 -3.47 3.65
N LEU A 48 7.99 -2.47 4.46
CA LEU A 48 7.71 -2.70 5.89
C LEU A 48 6.56 -3.69 6.07
N GLY A 49 5.49 -3.53 5.28
CA GLY A 49 4.35 -4.45 5.31
C GLY A 49 4.74 -5.87 4.93
N ALA A 50 5.58 -6.02 3.89
CA ALA A 50 6.07 -7.31 3.45
C ALA A 50 6.91 -8.00 4.54
N LEU A 51 7.59 -7.22 5.37
CA LEU A 51 8.36 -7.72 6.53
C LEU A 51 7.50 -7.92 7.77
N GLY A 52 6.19 -7.74 7.67
CA GLY A 52 5.26 -7.94 8.78
C GLY A 52 5.15 -6.75 9.73
N LYS A 53 5.76 -5.61 9.40
CA LYS A 53 5.77 -4.40 10.25
C LYS A 53 4.60 -3.49 9.88
N HIS A 54 3.37 -3.98 10.10
CA HIS A 54 2.14 -3.35 9.63
C HIS A 54 1.84 -2.01 10.30
N GLU A 55 2.16 -1.84 11.60
CA GLU A 55 1.99 -0.56 12.29
C GLU A 55 2.91 0.51 11.71
N GLU A 56 4.16 0.17 11.48
CA GLU A 56 5.12 1.09 10.88
C GLU A 56 4.72 1.44 9.44
N ALA A 57 4.27 0.44 8.68
CA ALA A 57 3.78 0.65 7.31
C ALA A 57 2.60 1.62 7.30
N LEU A 58 1.65 1.44 8.21
CA LEU A 58 0.48 2.32 8.33
C LEU A 58 0.91 3.77 8.54
N LYS A 59 1.84 4.02 9.44
CA LYS A 59 2.35 5.38 9.71
C LYS A 59 2.98 5.99 8.47
N VAL A 60 3.71 5.20 7.68
CA VAL A 60 4.33 5.68 6.44
C VAL A 60 3.26 6.07 5.42
N PHE A 61 2.22 5.26 5.26
CA PHE A 61 1.13 5.59 4.33
C PHE A 61 0.35 6.81 4.78
N GLU A 62 0.10 6.97 6.07
CA GLU A 62 -0.56 8.16 6.61
C GLU A 62 0.27 9.42 6.36
N LYS A 63 1.59 9.34 6.52
CA LYS A 63 2.49 10.45 6.21
C LYS A 63 2.49 10.76 4.72
N THR A 64 2.47 9.74 3.87
CA THR A 64 2.39 9.90 2.41
C THR A 64 1.11 10.64 2.02
N LEU A 65 0.00 10.30 2.65
CA LEU A 65 -1.30 10.91 2.38
C LEU A 65 -1.41 12.34 2.88
N LYS A 66 -0.57 12.76 3.82
CA LYS A 66 -0.45 14.18 4.18
C LYS A 66 0.22 14.98 3.08
N ILE A 67 1.13 14.38 2.33
CA ILE A 67 1.80 15.03 1.20
C ILE A 67 0.88 15.05 -0.02
N ASP A 68 0.23 13.93 -0.32
CA ASP A 68 -0.71 13.82 -1.44
C ASP A 68 -1.95 13.04 -0.98
N PRO A 69 -3.01 13.75 -0.55
CA PRO A 69 -4.23 13.12 -0.03
C PRO A 69 -5.01 12.28 -1.07
N THR A 70 -4.75 12.49 -2.36
CA THR A 70 -5.43 11.79 -3.44
C THR A 70 -4.58 10.71 -4.09
N TYR A 71 -3.48 10.33 -3.44
CA TYR A 71 -2.64 9.27 -3.95
C TYR A 71 -3.29 7.92 -3.67
N ASP A 72 -4.01 7.40 -4.67
CA ASP A 72 -4.81 6.18 -4.54
C ASP A 72 -3.98 4.96 -4.16
N VAL A 73 -2.74 4.87 -4.64
CA VAL A 73 -1.82 3.79 -4.28
C VAL A 73 -1.56 3.75 -2.77
N ALA A 74 -1.35 4.92 -2.16
CA ALA A 74 -1.15 5.00 -0.71
C ALA A 74 -2.42 4.64 0.06
N LEU A 75 -3.58 5.05 -0.42
CA LEU A 75 -4.86 4.68 0.18
C LEU A 75 -5.08 3.17 0.13
N ARG A 76 -4.84 2.55 -1.02
CA ARG A 76 -4.97 1.11 -1.18
C ARG A 76 -4.05 0.35 -0.22
N ASN A 77 -2.80 0.76 -0.15
CA ASN A 77 -1.82 0.12 0.73
C ASN A 77 -2.13 0.36 2.21
N LYS A 78 -2.65 1.54 2.55
CA LYS A 78 -3.15 1.81 3.90
C LYS A 78 -4.28 0.84 4.26
N GLY A 79 -5.19 0.61 3.32
CA GLY A 79 -6.28 -0.36 3.51
C GLY A 79 -5.75 -1.76 3.79
N LEU A 80 -4.70 -2.17 3.09
CA LEU A 80 -4.07 -3.47 3.34
C LEU A 80 -3.44 -3.54 4.74
N SER A 81 -2.71 -2.50 5.15
CA SER A 81 -2.12 -2.45 6.50
C SER A 81 -3.19 -2.54 7.58
N LEU A 82 -4.28 -1.79 7.43
CA LEU A 82 -5.40 -1.82 8.37
C LEU A 82 -6.03 -3.21 8.45
N THR A 83 -6.10 -3.91 7.32
CA THR A 83 -6.61 -5.28 7.28
C THR A 83 -5.74 -6.23 8.10
N HIS A 84 -4.43 -6.14 7.93
CA HIS A 84 -3.49 -6.94 8.72
C HIS A 84 -3.57 -6.62 10.22
N LEU A 85 -3.88 -5.37 10.56
CA LEU A 85 -4.05 -4.95 11.95
C LEU A 85 -5.45 -5.24 12.48
N LYS A 86 -6.30 -5.91 11.70
CA LYS A 86 -7.68 -6.28 12.05
C LYS A 86 -8.59 -5.08 12.28
N ARG A 87 -8.26 -3.93 11.70
CA ARG A 87 -9.05 -2.70 11.73
C ARG A 87 -9.91 -2.64 10.46
N TYR A 88 -10.89 -3.55 10.38
CA TYR A 88 -11.59 -3.84 9.13
C TYR A 88 -12.51 -2.70 8.67
N SER A 89 -13.26 -2.06 9.57
CA SER A 89 -14.16 -0.97 9.20
C SER A 89 -13.38 0.21 8.62
N GLU A 90 -12.25 0.54 9.23
CA GLU A 90 -11.37 1.59 8.72
C GLU A 90 -10.77 1.20 7.36
N ALA A 91 -10.41 -0.09 7.20
CA ALA A 91 -9.88 -0.60 5.93
C ALA A 91 -10.89 -0.42 4.81
N ILE A 92 -12.16 -0.76 5.05
CA ILE A 92 -13.23 -0.58 4.04
C ILE A 92 -13.38 0.89 3.67
N THR A 93 -13.40 1.79 4.65
CA THR A 93 -13.52 3.23 4.39
C THR A 93 -12.40 3.73 3.49
N VAL A 94 -11.16 3.33 3.77
CA VAL A 94 -9.98 3.77 3.02
C VAL A 94 -9.97 3.15 1.62
N LEU A 95 -10.32 1.88 1.50
CA LEU A 95 -10.40 1.20 0.21
C LEU A 95 -11.51 1.80 -0.68
N ASN A 96 -12.64 2.19 -0.08
CA ASN A 96 -13.69 2.89 -0.81
C ASN A 96 -13.19 4.22 -1.39
N ARG A 97 -12.40 4.97 -0.63
CA ARG A 97 -11.79 6.21 -1.13
C ARG A 97 -10.83 5.93 -2.29
N ALA A 98 -10.02 4.90 -2.18
CA ALA A 98 -9.13 4.50 -3.27
C ALA A 98 -9.93 4.17 -4.54
N LEU A 99 -11.06 3.49 -4.40
CA LEU A 99 -11.90 3.10 -5.52
C LEU A 99 -12.70 4.27 -6.10
N VAL A 100 -12.98 5.31 -5.33
CA VAL A 100 -13.55 6.56 -5.88
C VAL A 100 -12.54 7.21 -6.83
N LEU A 101 -11.26 7.22 -6.44
CA LEU A 101 -10.19 7.82 -7.25
C LEU A 101 -9.80 6.94 -8.43
N ASN A 102 -9.84 5.63 -8.28
CA ASN A 102 -9.50 4.68 -9.33
C ASN A 102 -10.45 3.49 -9.25
N PRO A 103 -11.64 3.59 -9.90
CA PRO A 103 -12.68 2.54 -9.79
C PRO A 103 -12.27 1.19 -10.35
N LYS A 104 -11.24 1.14 -11.20
CA LYS A 104 -10.78 -0.09 -11.83
C LYS A 104 -9.57 -0.71 -11.15
N ASP A 105 -9.17 -0.20 -9.99
CA ASP A 105 -8.04 -0.75 -9.24
C ASP A 105 -8.39 -2.16 -8.74
N SER A 106 -7.92 -3.17 -9.47
CA SER A 106 -8.22 -4.57 -9.17
C SER A 106 -7.64 -5.01 -7.82
N ARG A 107 -6.53 -4.43 -7.40
CA ARG A 107 -5.95 -4.73 -6.09
C ARG A 107 -6.82 -4.19 -4.96
N ALA A 108 -7.35 -2.98 -5.12
CA ALA A 108 -8.25 -2.40 -4.12
C ALA A 108 -9.54 -3.22 -4.00
N LEU A 109 -10.09 -3.68 -5.12
CA LEU A 109 -11.27 -4.55 -5.13
C LEU A 109 -10.96 -5.89 -4.44
N TYR A 110 -9.81 -6.47 -4.75
CA TYR A 110 -9.36 -7.71 -4.13
C TYR A 110 -9.19 -7.56 -2.62
N TYR A 111 -8.52 -6.49 -2.17
CA TYR A 111 -8.32 -6.24 -0.74
C TYR A 111 -9.65 -6.05 -0.03
N LYS A 112 -10.60 -5.36 -0.67
CA LYS A 112 -11.94 -5.16 -0.11
C LYS A 112 -12.65 -6.50 0.08
N GLY A 113 -12.53 -7.39 -0.90
CA GLY A 113 -13.06 -8.75 -0.80
C GLY A 113 -12.45 -9.53 0.37
N ILE A 114 -11.14 -9.43 0.54
CA ILE A 114 -10.43 -10.08 1.66
C ILE A 114 -10.93 -9.53 3.00
N VAL A 115 -11.13 -8.22 3.11
CA VAL A 115 -11.63 -7.61 4.35
C VAL A 115 -13.00 -8.18 4.69
N TYR A 116 -13.92 -8.25 3.72
CA TYR A 116 -15.25 -8.80 3.97
C TYR A 116 -15.20 -10.28 4.37
N ALA A 117 -14.29 -11.06 3.76
CA ALA A 117 -14.09 -12.45 4.16
C ALA A 117 -13.64 -12.55 5.62
N LYS A 118 -12.72 -11.70 6.03
CA LYS A 118 -12.23 -11.67 7.43
C LYS A 118 -13.29 -11.19 8.41
N MET A 119 -14.23 -10.36 7.95
CA MET A 119 -15.39 -9.92 8.75
C MET A 119 -16.48 -10.98 8.83
N GLY A 120 -16.35 -12.08 8.09
CA GLY A 120 -17.38 -13.12 8.02
C GLY A 120 -18.51 -12.82 7.04
N ASN A 121 -18.40 -11.75 6.26
CA ASN A 121 -19.41 -11.41 5.25
C ASN A 121 -19.05 -12.09 3.93
N ASN A 122 -19.37 -13.38 3.84
CA ASN A 122 -18.96 -14.20 2.70
C ASN A 122 -19.68 -13.80 1.41
N GLN A 123 -20.90 -13.29 1.49
CA GLN A 123 -21.65 -12.85 0.31
C GLN A 123 -20.94 -11.68 -0.39
N LYS A 124 -20.56 -10.66 0.36
CA LYS A 124 -19.81 -9.52 -0.18
C LYS A 124 -18.40 -9.93 -0.61
N ALA A 125 -17.77 -10.82 0.15
CA ALA A 125 -16.43 -11.32 -0.20
C ALA A 125 -16.46 -11.98 -1.59
N VAL A 126 -17.41 -12.85 -1.84
CA VAL A 126 -17.56 -13.53 -3.14
C VAL A 126 -17.81 -12.52 -4.25
N TYR A 127 -18.66 -11.52 -4.00
CA TYR A 127 -18.98 -10.49 -4.99
C TYR A 127 -17.68 -9.77 -5.46
N PHE A 128 -16.88 -9.28 -4.51
CA PHE A 128 -15.67 -8.52 -4.86
C PHE A 128 -14.57 -9.39 -5.44
N LEU A 129 -14.41 -10.61 -4.93
CA LEU A 129 -13.38 -11.52 -5.45
C LEU A 129 -13.75 -12.02 -6.84
N SER A 130 -15.03 -12.28 -7.11
CA SER A 130 -15.50 -12.68 -8.43
C SER A 130 -15.32 -11.58 -9.46
N ASP A 131 -15.64 -10.33 -9.11
CA ASP A 131 -15.47 -9.20 -10.01
C ASP A 131 -14.00 -8.99 -10.37
N ASN A 132 -13.12 -9.27 -9.43
CA ASN A 132 -11.67 -9.11 -9.66
C ASN A 132 -11.13 -10.16 -10.63
N LEU A 133 -11.85 -11.24 -10.86
CA LEU A 133 -11.44 -12.30 -11.79
C LEU A 133 -11.93 -12.07 -13.23
N ARG A 134 -12.74 -11.04 -13.47
CA ARG A 134 -13.29 -10.74 -14.80
C ARG A 134 -12.34 -9.91 -15.70
#